data_d18141022778f411ca7a07f05462d8b8
#
_entry.id   d18141022778f411ca7a07f05462d8b8
#
_cell.length_a   1.000
_cell.length_b   1.000
_cell.length_c   1.000
_cell.angle_alpha   90.00
_cell.angle_beta   90.00
_cell.angle_gamma   90.00
#
_symmetry.space_group_name_H-M   'P 1'
#
loop_
_entity.id
_entity.type
_entity.pdbx_description
1 polymer ?
#
loop_
_entity_poly.entity_id
_entity_poly.type
_entity_poly.pdbx_seq_one_letter_code
_entity_poly.pdbx_strand_id
1 'polypeptide(L)'
;MLKKHCFACDLARRLKGETSHRSLLAGTISVSGGLVLAAILATGAGHASEWSFPLVPDTLIVSSSTYTGTAATVTVGQTLPGGGKAIANGTYPDVFQNATVDGSFGVTSPIILRQYALSRDNRSAFLINSLNVTERTGIVTSFSSKSELALNFSTTGNALTFMGYNAPINTLDVSNSNTPNHVDPTNPVAASYQRAIIQLDGDRPTRVTPVNTYSGNNGRAAILNDSYEQNIYYTVGNAGNGSATPPVLIVNNTGVQIAQPNIPDTTVVGVQQGTSGAAKGFQYGYSVTQYGSPAYAADKSGKDDNFRGETIFHKTLYVTKGSGSNGIDTVFQVGAAGTLPTLTTASATQFAILPGFPIGLATNIVTDPTKPGFAATDLHPFGIWFANATTLYVADEGDGVVTTANALNPNAGLQKWTLSAGTWHLAYTLQKGLGLGVQYGVHGLASSLNPATDGLRNLTGKVNPDGTVTIFAITSTISASGDQGADPNRLVTITDRLAATSLPADEQLNVLETAGFGQVLRGVALASFRHE
;
A
#
# COMPACT_ATOMS: atom_id res chain seq x y z
N MET A 1 -10.78 17.95 43.16
CA MET A 1 -9.80 18.87 42.53
C MET A 1 -8.86 18.05 41.68
N LEU A 2 -9.20 17.84 40.40
CA LEU A 2 -8.34 17.14 39.45
C LEU A 2 -7.32 18.12 38.87
N LYS A 3 -6.04 17.86 39.11
CA LYS A 3 -4.93 18.58 38.44
C LYS A 3 -4.90 18.15 36.96
N LYS A 4 -5.25 19.05 36.05
CA LYS A 4 -5.02 18.87 34.61
C LYS A 4 -3.51 18.92 34.35
N HIS A 5 -2.91 17.80 33.99
CA HIS A 5 -1.53 17.76 33.51
C HIS A 5 -1.48 18.33 32.09
N CYS A 6 -0.63 19.31 31.88
CA CYS A 6 -0.40 19.90 30.57
C CYS A 6 0.69 19.09 29.86
N PHE A 7 0.31 18.32 28.84
CA PHE A 7 1.20 17.47 28.05
C PHE A 7 2.40 18.24 27.44
N ALA A 8 2.19 19.49 27.06
CA ALA A 8 3.25 20.37 26.55
C ALA A 8 4.33 20.69 27.59
N CYS A 9 3.99 20.65 28.90
CA CYS A 9 4.95 20.90 29.98
C CYS A 9 5.86 19.71 30.25
N ASP A 10 5.39 18.49 30.06
CA ASP A 10 6.19 17.27 30.28
C ASP A 10 7.18 17.03 29.14
N LEU A 11 6.81 17.36 27.91
CA LEU A 11 7.72 17.29 26.76
C LEU A 11 8.88 18.31 26.91
N ALA A 12 8.58 19.53 27.35
CA ALA A 12 9.58 20.55 27.61
C ALA A 12 10.54 20.20 28.77
N ARG A 13 10.11 19.36 29.73
CA ARG A 13 10.97 18.87 30.82
C ARG A 13 11.96 17.78 30.41
N ARG A 14 11.55 16.90 29.49
CA ARG A 14 12.43 15.82 28.97
C ARG A 14 13.54 16.36 28.07
N LEU A 15 13.31 17.49 27.38
CA LEU A 15 14.30 18.12 26.51
C LEU A 15 15.28 19.06 27.21
N LYS A 16 15.13 19.33 28.53
CA LYS A 16 15.99 20.21 29.29
C LYS A 16 17.16 19.54 30.06
N GLY A 17 17.33 18.26 29.89
CA GLY A 17 18.43 17.52 30.53
C GLY A 17 19.69 17.46 29.70
N GLU A 18 20.31 18.55 29.39
CA GLU A 18 21.71 18.74 28.99
C GLU A 18 21.84 19.96 28.08
N THR A 19 22.13 21.15 28.66
CA THR A 19 22.96 22.15 27.95
C THR A 19 23.29 23.31 28.86
N SER A 20 24.56 23.68 28.83
CA SER A 20 25.16 24.85 29.43
C SER A 20 24.81 26.14 28.70
N HIS A 21 24.51 27.17 29.49
CA HIS A 21 24.51 28.62 29.26
C HIS A 21 24.86 29.19 27.87
N ARG A 22 23.87 29.87 27.27
CA ARG A 22 24.04 31.21 26.65
C ARG A 22 22.69 31.95 26.63
N SER A 23 22.73 33.23 27.02
CA SER A 23 21.63 34.15 27.20
C SER A 23 20.88 34.50 25.89
N LEU A 24 19.55 34.58 25.95
CA LEU A 24 18.70 35.11 24.86
C LEU A 24 17.74 36.18 25.39
N LEU A 25 17.73 37.32 24.71
CA LEU A 25 16.80 38.42 24.92
C LEU A 25 15.36 38.01 24.60
N ALA A 26 14.44 38.28 25.50
CA ALA A 26 13.03 38.07 25.34
C ALA A 26 12.37 39.28 24.66
N GLY A 27 11.80 39.05 23.48
CA GLY A 27 10.84 39.97 22.86
C GLY A 27 9.42 39.44 23.07
N THR A 28 8.60 40.22 23.78
CA THR A 28 7.19 39.93 24.03
C THR A 28 6.36 40.26 22.79
N ILE A 29 5.69 39.26 22.19
CA ILE A 29 4.63 39.46 21.21
C ILE A 29 3.34 38.90 21.78
N SER A 30 2.35 39.74 22.00
CA SER A 30 1.00 39.35 22.38
C SER A 30 0.20 38.99 21.12
N VAL A 31 -0.26 37.75 21.01
CA VAL A 31 -1.21 37.33 20.00
C VAL A 31 -2.35 36.57 20.66
N SER A 32 -3.53 37.10 20.51
CA SER A 32 -4.80 36.53 20.93
C SER A 32 -5.19 35.34 20.04
N GLY A 33 -5.46 34.19 20.65
CA GLY A 33 -6.32 33.13 20.12
C GLY A 33 -5.85 32.42 18.86
N GLY A 34 -5.02 31.37 19.00
CA GLY A 34 -4.76 30.41 17.93
C GLY A 34 -3.34 30.50 17.38
N LEU A 35 -2.44 29.77 17.95
CA LEU A 35 -1.22 29.17 17.40
C LEU A 35 -0.25 28.77 18.52
N VAL A 36 -0.27 27.53 18.91
CA VAL A 36 0.75 26.96 19.80
C VAL A 36 1.75 26.09 19.02
N LEU A 37 1.66 26.06 17.68
CA LEU A 37 2.53 25.20 16.86
C LEU A 37 3.78 25.87 16.28
N ALA A 38 3.90 27.20 16.33
CA ALA A 38 5.03 27.92 15.71
C ALA A 38 6.30 28.00 16.59
N ALA A 39 6.24 27.61 17.87
CA ALA A 39 7.35 27.77 18.82
C ALA A 39 8.34 26.59 18.89
N ILE A 40 8.11 25.50 18.16
CA ILE A 40 8.98 24.31 18.20
C ILE A 40 10.12 24.37 17.16
N LEU A 41 10.05 25.30 16.21
CA LEU A 41 11.02 25.35 15.09
C LEU A 41 12.25 26.25 15.32
N ALA A 42 12.44 26.89 16.47
CA ALA A 42 13.45 27.93 16.61
C ALA A 42 14.53 27.72 17.68
N THR A 43 14.61 26.60 18.39
CA THR A 43 15.70 26.40 19.36
C THR A 43 16.20 24.96 19.37
N GLY A 44 17.27 24.73 18.65
CA GLY A 44 18.01 23.48 18.74
C GLY A 44 18.77 23.13 17.48
N ALA A 45 19.77 23.93 17.12
CA ALA A 45 20.86 23.43 16.29
C ALA A 45 21.75 22.50 17.13
N GLY A 46 21.15 21.44 17.68
CA GLY A 46 21.88 20.21 17.94
C GLY A 46 21.92 19.49 16.60
N HIS A 47 23.06 19.02 16.17
CA HIS A 47 23.21 18.12 15.05
C HIS A 47 22.27 16.92 15.24
N ALA A 48 20.99 17.04 14.86
CA ALA A 48 20.20 15.89 14.47
C ALA A 48 21.00 15.28 13.33
N SER A 49 21.47 14.05 13.51
CA SER A 49 22.20 13.35 12.45
C SER A 49 21.37 13.50 11.19
N GLU A 50 21.95 13.91 10.06
CA GLU A 50 21.29 14.07 8.76
C GLU A 50 20.52 12.81 8.30
N TRP A 51 20.46 11.79 9.11
CA TRP A 51 20.05 10.42 8.86
C TRP A 51 18.78 9.98 9.60
N SER A 52 18.21 10.79 10.50
CA SER A 52 17.02 10.38 11.26
C SER A 52 15.71 10.81 10.62
N PHE A 53 14.74 9.90 10.61
CA PHE A 53 13.34 10.18 10.33
C PHE A 53 12.54 9.72 11.55
N PRO A 54 12.39 10.58 12.56
CA PRO A 54 11.75 10.19 13.80
C PRO A 54 10.30 9.78 13.57
N LEU A 55 9.95 8.60 14.05
CA LEU A 55 8.57 8.10 14.01
C LEU A 55 7.79 8.76 15.16
N VAL A 56 7.33 10.00 14.93
CA VAL A 56 6.62 10.78 15.95
C VAL A 56 5.22 10.18 16.16
N PRO A 57 4.85 9.83 17.39
CA PRO A 57 3.53 9.28 17.68
C PRO A 57 2.38 10.20 17.34
N ASP A 58 1.21 9.63 17.08
CA ASP A 58 -0.02 10.32 16.65
C ASP A 58 0.15 11.17 15.39
N THR A 59 1.16 10.82 14.56
CA THR A 59 1.37 11.42 13.25
C THR A 59 1.07 10.43 12.14
N LEU A 60 0.66 10.95 10.99
CA LEU A 60 0.40 10.16 9.79
C LEU A 60 1.62 10.18 8.89
N ILE A 61 2.06 9.02 8.44
CA ILE A 61 3.14 8.88 7.47
C ILE A 61 2.54 8.45 6.14
N VAL A 62 2.89 9.15 5.07
CA VAL A 62 2.42 8.88 3.70
C VAL A 62 3.62 8.67 2.79
N SER A 63 3.65 7.56 2.06
CA SER A 63 4.60 7.37 0.97
C SER A 63 4.08 8.00 -0.32
N SER A 64 4.98 8.61 -1.07
CA SER A 64 4.67 9.24 -2.34
C SER A 64 5.83 9.07 -3.31
N SER A 65 5.55 9.27 -4.59
CA SER A 65 6.58 9.39 -5.62
C SER A 65 6.35 10.66 -6.44
N THR A 66 7.44 11.23 -6.92
CA THR A 66 7.42 12.39 -7.83
C THR A 66 8.15 12.01 -9.10
N TYR A 67 7.48 12.15 -10.24
CA TYR A 67 8.09 11.90 -11.53
C TYR A 67 9.19 12.91 -11.83
N THR A 68 10.36 12.42 -12.22
CA THR A 68 11.55 13.24 -12.51
C THR A 68 12.09 13.06 -13.92
N GLY A 69 11.39 12.27 -14.77
CA GLY A 69 11.77 12.07 -16.15
C GLY A 69 11.61 13.35 -16.98
N THR A 70 12.35 13.42 -18.06
CA THR A 70 12.36 14.52 -19.03
C THR A 70 12.06 14.00 -20.43
N ALA A 71 11.95 14.87 -21.42
CA ALA A 71 11.78 14.46 -22.81
C ALA A 71 12.84 13.44 -23.30
N ALA A 72 14.03 13.47 -22.69
CA ALA A 72 15.12 12.53 -23.01
C ALA A 72 14.99 11.15 -22.35
N THR A 73 14.07 10.97 -21.39
CA THR A 73 13.84 9.68 -20.70
C THR A 73 13.27 8.64 -21.67
N VAL A 74 12.41 9.05 -22.59
CA VAL A 74 11.84 8.24 -23.67
C VAL A 74 11.90 9.04 -24.96
N THR A 75 12.36 8.43 -26.04
CA THR A 75 12.35 9.03 -27.39
C THR A 75 11.24 8.41 -28.21
N VAL A 76 10.37 9.24 -28.82
CA VAL A 76 9.30 8.75 -29.72
C VAL A 76 9.88 7.87 -30.81
N GLY A 77 9.28 6.69 -31.02
CA GLY A 77 9.74 5.69 -31.99
C GLY A 77 10.79 4.71 -31.49
N GLN A 78 11.40 4.92 -30.31
CA GLN A 78 12.28 3.91 -29.72
C GLN A 78 11.52 2.62 -29.38
N THR A 79 12.20 1.48 -29.38
CA THR A 79 11.63 0.23 -28.87
C THR A 79 11.64 0.25 -27.35
N LEU A 80 10.48 0.00 -26.74
CA LEU A 80 10.32 -0.08 -25.28
C LEU A 80 10.76 -1.46 -24.77
N PRO A 81 11.18 -1.58 -23.49
CA PRO A 81 11.68 -2.84 -22.94
C PRO A 81 10.69 -4.01 -22.98
N GLY A 82 9.39 -3.77 -22.79
CA GLY A 82 8.33 -4.78 -22.84
C GLY A 82 7.76 -5.00 -24.24
N GLY A 83 8.15 -4.18 -25.21
CA GLY A 83 7.73 -4.25 -26.60
C GLY A 83 7.04 -2.99 -27.11
N GLY A 84 6.75 -2.97 -28.42
CA GLY A 84 6.13 -1.80 -29.05
C GLY A 84 7.10 -0.65 -29.32
N LYS A 85 6.59 0.38 -30.00
CA LYS A 85 7.32 1.61 -30.27
C LYS A 85 6.73 2.76 -29.46
N ALA A 86 7.57 3.51 -28.77
CA ALA A 86 7.13 4.66 -28.01
C ALA A 86 6.34 5.65 -28.87
N ILE A 87 5.17 6.05 -28.40
CA ILE A 87 4.27 7.03 -29.04
C ILE A 87 4.36 8.41 -28.40
N ALA A 88 4.90 8.50 -27.18
CA ALA A 88 5.10 9.74 -26.45
C ALA A 88 6.53 9.83 -25.91
N ASN A 89 7.02 11.05 -25.71
CA ASN A 89 8.34 11.27 -25.10
C ASN A 89 8.26 11.13 -23.58
N GLY A 90 9.41 11.30 -22.90
CA GLY A 90 9.52 11.11 -21.45
C GLY A 90 8.94 12.22 -20.58
N THR A 91 8.17 13.19 -21.10
CA THR A 91 7.55 14.24 -20.26
C THR A 91 6.26 13.77 -19.62
N TYR A 92 6.04 14.13 -18.34
CA TYR A 92 4.78 13.88 -17.65
C TYR A 92 3.68 14.84 -18.15
N PRO A 93 2.43 14.40 -18.33
CA PRO A 93 1.92 13.05 -18.14
C PRO A 93 2.03 12.15 -19.39
N ASP A 94 2.42 12.71 -20.54
CA ASP A 94 2.34 12.06 -21.86
C ASP A 94 3.12 10.74 -21.91
N VAL A 95 4.21 10.64 -21.15
CA VAL A 95 5.04 9.43 -21.06
C VAL A 95 4.23 8.16 -20.76
N PHE A 96 3.14 8.26 -20.00
CA PHE A 96 2.31 7.10 -19.62
C PHE A 96 1.33 6.66 -20.70
N GLN A 97 1.17 7.42 -21.80
CA GLN A 97 0.48 6.94 -23.01
C GLN A 97 1.22 5.75 -23.65
N ASN A 98 2.52 5.61 -23.38
CA ASN A 98 3.31 4.47 -23.83
C ASN A 98 2.84 3.12 -23.24
N ALA A 99 2.09 3.11 -22.14
CA ALA A 99 1.44 1.91 -21.59
C ALA A 99 0.42 1.28 -22.57
N THR A 100 -0.12 2.05 -23.53
CA THR A 100 -1.02 1.54 -24.56
C THR A 100 -0.30 0.60 -25.53
N VAL A 101 0.97 0.85 -25.82
CA VAL A 101 1.79 0.05 -26.78
C VAL A 101 2.71 -0.94 -26.08
N ASP A 102 2.95 -0.73 -24.79
CA ASP A 102 3.75 -1.59 -23.92
C ASP A 102 3.06 -1.73 -22.56
N GLY A 103 2.28 -2.77 -22.36
CA GLY A 103 1.53 -3.02 -21.12
C GLY A 103 2.40 -3.23 -19.89
N SER A 104 3.71 -3.40 -20.06
CA SER A 104 4.69 -3.47 -18.97
C SER A 104 5.28 -2.11 -18.62
N PHE A 105 5.01 -1.07 -19.41
CA PHE A 105 5.68 0.22 -19.33
C PHE A 105 5.56 0.88 -17.96
N GLY A 106 6.71 1.28 -17.42
CA GLY A 106 6.85 2.02 -16.17
C GLY A 106 8.17 2.78 -16.13
N VAL A 107 8.25 3.80 -15.28
CA VAL A 107 9.47 4.63 -15.11
C VAL A 107 9.81 4.72 -13.64
N THR A 108 11.06 4.38 -13.27
CA THR A 108 11.48 4.50 -11.87
C THR A 108 11.59 5.96 -11.43
N SER A 109 11.14 6.24 -10.23
CA SER A 109 11.07 7.58 -9.66
C SER A 109 11.43 7.58 -8.18
N PRO A 110 11.80 8.74 -7.59
CA PRO A 110 12.14 8.84 -6.19
C PRO A 110 11.00 8.45 -5.25
N ILE A 111 11.34 7.89 -4.10
CA ILE A 111 10.44 7.59 -2.98
C ILE A 111 10.58 8.70 -1.94
N ILE A 112 9.45 9.34 -1.61
CA ILE A 112 9.38 10.38 -0.59
C ILE A 112 8.42 9.92 0.52
N LEU A 113 8.87 9.95 1.76
CA LEU A 113 7.99 9.84 2.92
C LEU A 113 7.67 11.23 3.44
N ARG A 114 6.41 11.46 3.77
CA ARG A 114 5.90 12.68 4.37
C ARG A 114 5.22 12.37 5.68
N GLN A 115 5.54 13.13 6.72
CA GLN A 115 4.97 12.97 8.05
C GLN A 115 4.11 14.18 8.39
N TYR A 116 2.89 13.93 8.83
CA TYR A 116 1.88 14.94 9.09
C TYR A 116 1.42 14.91 10.54
N ALA A 117 1.36 16.08 11.17
CA ALA A 117 0.57 16.29 12.35
C ALA A 117 -0.91 16.46 11.97
N LEU A 118 -1.80 15.90 12.78
CA LEU A 118 -3.24 15.94 12.55
C LEU A 118 -3.92 16.98 13.45
N SER A 119 -4.95 17.66 12.94
CA SER A 119 -5.86 18.45 13.78
C SER A 119 -6.62 17.53 14.75
N ARG A 120 -7.17 18.12 15.84
CA ARG A 120 -7.92 17.33 16.86
C ARG A 120 -9.11 16.57 16.32
N ASP A 121 -9.75 17.10 15.28
CA ASP A 121 -10.88 16.48 14.60
C ASP A 121 -10.45 15.57 13.42
N ASN A 122 -9.14 15.40 13.21
CA ASN A 122 -8.54 14.64 12.12
C ASN A 122 -8.97 15.10 10.70
N ARG A 123 -9.45 16.34 10.54
CA ARG A 123 -9.91 16.90 9.25
C ARG A 123 -8.87 17.75 8.54
N SER A 124 -7.72 17.96 9.15
CA SER A 124 -6.58 18.68 8.56
C SER A 124 -5.28 17.98 8.89
N ALA A 125 -4.36 17.98 7.94
CA ALA A 125 -3.02 17.42 8.07
C ALA A 125 -1.99 18.50 7.76
N PHE A 126 -0.96 18.61 8.62
CA PHE A 126 0.10 19.61 8.51
C PHE A 126 1.44 18.89 8.35
N LEU A 127 2.12 19.10 7.24
CA LEU A 127 3.43 18.52 6.99
C LEU A 127 4.43 19.00 8.04
N ILE A 128 5.02 18.08 8.79
CA ILE A 128 6.02 18.36 9.83
C ILE A 128 7.41 17.82 9.49
N ASN A 129 7.49 16.80 8.63
CA ASN A 129 8.76 16.22 8.22
C ASN A 129 8.64 15.57 6.83
N SER A 130 9.76 15.46 6.12
CA SER A 130 9.86 14.80 4.82
C SER A 130 11.22 14.12 4.69
N LEU A 131 11.22 12.91 4.12
CA LEU A 131 12.43 12.13 3.86
C LEU A 131 12.46 11.72 2.39
N ASN A 132 13.53 12.09 1.68
CA ASN A 132 13.84 11.50 0.39
C ASN A 132 14.59 10.18 0.62
N VAL A 133 13.85 9.06 0.56
CA VAL A 133 14.39 7.71 0.75
C VAL A 133 15.40 7.38 -0.35
N THR A 134 15.11 7.78 -1.58
CA THR A 134 15.97 7.48 -2.73
C THR A 134 17.34 8.15 -2.62
N GLU A 135 17.41 9.39 -2.17
CA GLU A 135 18.70 10.07 -1.92
C GLU A 135 19.55 9.35 -0.85
N ARG A 136 18.88 8.75 0.14
CA ARG A 136 19.58 8.04 1.22
C ARG A 136 20.01 6.64 0.86
N THR A 137 19.21 5.93 0.06
CA THR A 137 19.37 4.47 -0.10
C THR A 137 19.66 4.05 -1.53
N GLY A 138 19.44 4.92 -2.52
CA GLY A 138 19.44 4.57 -3.93
C GLY A 138 18.21 3.77 -4.38
N ILE A 139 17.27 3.46 -3.45
CA ILE A 139 16.07 2.67 -3.77
C ILE A 139 15.00 3.56 -4.39
N VAL A 140 14.34 3.06 -5.43
CA VAL A 140 13.31 3.75 -6.21
C VAL A 140 12.01 2.95 -6.24
N THR A 141 10.94 3.56 -6.75
CA THR A 141 9.67 2.89 -7.09
C THR A 141 9.39 3.04 -8.57
N SER A 142 8.51 2.22 -9.15
CA SER A 142 7.94 2.47 -10.47
C SER A 142 6.79 3.47 -10.33
N PHE A 143 6.88 4.62 -11.03
CA PHE A 143 5.95 5.74 -10.82
C PHE A 143 4.51 5.34 -11.09
N SER A 144 4.24 4.60 -12.14
CA SER A 144 2.90 4.16 -12.54
C SER A 144 2.39 2.93 -11.79
N SER A 145 3.25 2.23 -11.02
CA SER A 145 2.83 1.02 -10.31
C SER A 145 1.92 1.32 -9.13
N LYS A 146 0.63 1.12 -9.32
CA LYS A 146 -0.43 1.46 -8.34
C LYS A 146 -0.36 0.69 -7.01
N SER A 147 0.37 -0.44 -6.98
CA SER A 147 0.34 -1.39 -5.86
C SER A 147 1.56 -1.32 -4.96
N GLU A 148 2.54 -0.49 -5.25
CA GLU A 148 3.79 -0.38 -4.50
C GLU A 148 3.69 0.58 -3.32
N LEU A 149 4.71 0.55 -2.47
CA LEU A 149 4.92 1.47 -1.35
C LEU A 149 3.83 1.45 -0.27
N ALA A 150 3.08 0.33 -0.10
CA ALA A 150 2.26 0.17 1.08
C ALA A 150 3.13 0.26 2.34
N LEU A 151 2.69 1.04 3.32
CA LEU A 151 3.42 1.28 4.56
C LEU A 151 2.86 0.41 5.69
N ASN A 152 3.73 -0.34 6.37
CA ASN A 152 3.34 -1.14 7.52
C ASN A 152 4.30 -0.91 8.69
N PHE A 153 3.76 -0.83 9.90
CA PHE A 153 4.57 -0.92 11.10
C PHE A 153 4.91 -2.38 11.42
N SER A 154 6.08 -2.59 12.01
CA SER A 154 6.50 -3.90 12.55
C SER A 154 5.55 -4.42 13.61
N THR A 155 5.65 -5.71 13.95
CA THR A 155 4.79 -6.32 14.98
C THR A 155 4.92 -5.67 16.36
N THR A 156 6.07 -5.07 16.69
CA THR A 156 6.25 -4.25 17.90
C THR A 156 5.88 -2.77 17.73
N GLY A 157 5.65 -2.32 16.49
CA GLY A 157 5.37 -0.92 16.18
C GLY A 157 6.60 -0.01 16.13
N ASN A 158 7.82 -0.55 16.27
CA ASN A 158 9.04 0.24 16.38
C ASN A 158 9.71 0.56 15.03
N ALA A 159 9.34 -0.15 13.97
CA ALA A 159 9.88 0.05 12.63
C ALA A 159 8.78 0.22 11.60
N LEU A 160 9.02 1.06 10.60
CA LEU A 160 8.19 1.21 9.41
C LEU A 160 8.84 0.47 8.25
N THR A 161 8.08 -0.33 7.51
CA THR A 161 8.58 -1.12 6.39
C THR A 161 7.75 -0.92 5.12
N PHE A 162 8.40 -1.03 3.97
CA PHE A 162 7.81 -0.98 2.63
C PHE A 162 8.77 -1.54 1.58
N MET A 163 8.32 -1.68 0.34
CA MET A 163 9.14 -2.23 -0.75
C MET A 163 9.42 -1.21 -1.85
N GLY A 164 10.56 -1.41 -2.54
CA GLY A 164 11.00 -0.66 -3.72
C GLY A 164 11.94 -1.49 -4.59
N TYR A 165 12.73 -0.82 -5.44
CA TYR A 165 13.66 -1.44 -6.40
C TYR A 165 15.08 -0.89 -6.24
N ASN A 166 16.05 -1.78 -6.30
CA ASN A 166 17.47 -1.42 -6.41
C ASN A 166 17.81 -1.15 -7.88
N ALA A 167 17.51 0.03 -8.35
CA ALA A 167 17.69 0.46 -9.73
C ALA A 167 17.95 1.98 -9.83
N PRO A 168 18.56 2.48 -10.92
CA PRO A 168 18.69 3.92 -11.15
C PRO A 168 17.33 4.61 -11.34
N ILE A 169 17.26 5.91 -11.04
CA ILE A 169 16.12 6.78 -11.38
C ILE A 169 15.96 6.85 -12.90
N ASN A 170 14.72 7.02 -13.39
CA ASN A 170 14.36 7.14 -14.81
C ASN A 170 14.70 5.89 -15.66
N THR A 171 14.84 4.72 -15.03
CA THR A 171 14.97 3.44 -15.73
C THR A 171 13.60 2.91 -16.11
N LEU A 172 13.47 2.38 -17.33
CA LEU A 172 12.21 1.88 -17.86
C LEU A 172 11.95 0.43 -17.40
N ASP A 173 10.71 0.11 -17.09
CA ASP A 173 10.13 -1.22 -16.85
C ASP A 173 10.81 -2.07 -15.77
N VAL A 174 11.41 -1.43 -14.77
CA VAL A 174 12.07 -2.13 -13.67
C VAL A 174 11.10 -3.02 -12.88
N SER A 175 9.85 -2.60 -12.69
CA SER A 175 8.84 -3.41 -12.02
C SER A 175 8.56 -4.73 -12.75
N ASN A 176 8.71 -4.76 -14.07
CA ASN A 176 8.47 -5.94 -14.90
C ASN A 176 9.77 -6.67 -15.29
N SER A 177 10.92 -6.21 -14.80
CA SER A 177 12.22 -6.87 -15.01
C SER A 177 12.33 -8.19 -14.25
N ASN A 178 13.21 -9.06 -14.69
CA ASN A 178 13.61 -10.23 -13.91
C ASN A 178 14.30 -9.81 -12.60
N THR A 179 14.51 -10.76 -11.70
CA THR A 179 15.45 -10.60 -10.58
C THR A 179 16.67 -11.50 -10.76
N PRO A 180 17.81 -11.18 -10.16
CA PRO A 180 18.98 -12.05 -10.20
C PRO A 180 18.63 -13.47 -9.77
N ASN A 181 19.14 -14.47 -10.49
CA ASN A 181 18.90 -15.90 -10.28
C ASN A 181 17.46 -16.40 -10.51
N HIS A 182 16.49 -15.51 -10.76
CA HIS A 182 15.10 -15.86 -11.06
C HIS A 182 14.71 -15.27 -12.43
N VAL A 183 15.34 -15.77 -13.47
CA VAL A 183 15.14 -15.29 -14.85
C VAL A 183 14.07 -16.13 -15.54
N ASP A 184 13.02 -15.48 -16.03
CA ASP A 184 12.09 -16.07 -16.99
C ASP A 184 12.58 -15.74 -18.40
N PRO A 185 13.02 -16.74 -19.19
CA PRO A 185 13.51 -16.48 -20.55
C PRO A 185 12.44 -15.97 -21.52
N THR A 186 11.16 -16.06 -21.14
CA THR A 186 10.03 -15.55 -21.93
C THR A 186 9.58 -14.15 -21.52
N ASN A 187 10.21 -13.58 -20.49
CA ASN A 187 9.91 -12.21 -20.06
C ASN A 187 10.38 -11.21 -21.15
N PRO A 188 9.48 -10.39 -21.72
CA PRO A 188 9.88 -9.40 -22.73
C PRO A 188 10.85 -8.35 -22.16
N VAL A 189 10.80 -8.08 -20.85
CA VAL A 189 11.76 -7.19 -20.16
C VAL A 189 12.96 -8.01 -19.70
N ALA A 190 13.99 -8.07 -20.53
CA ALA A 190 15.17 -8.90 -20.30
C ALA A 190 16.09 -8.43 -19.15
N ALA A 191 15.96 -7.16 -18.74
CA ALA A 191 16.75 -6.59 -17.64
C ALA A 191 16.51 -7.33 -16.32
N SER A 192 17.45 -7.20 -15.38
CA SER A 192 17.37 -7.84 -14.06
C SER A 192 17.70 -6.83 -12.95
N TYR A 193 16.75 -6.62 -12.03
CA TYR A 193 16.89 -5.73 -10.88
C TYR A 193 16.33 -6.39 -9.63
N GLN A 194 17.04 -6.28 -8.50
CA GLN A 194 16.52 -6.73 -7.22
C GLN A 194 15.35 -5.86 -6.78
N ARG A 195 14.38 -6.47 -6.08
CA ARG A 195 13.47 -5.74 -5.21
C ARG A 195 14.20 -5.44 -3.90
N ALA A 196 13.68 -4.52 -3.12
CA ALA A 196 14.29 -4.16 -1.85
C ALA A 196 13.21 -3.93 -0.80
N ILE A 197 13.45 -4.41 0.42
CA ILE A 197 12.69 -4.06 1.61
C ILE A 197 13.42 -2.93 2.29
N ILE A 198 12.72 -1.83 2.59
CA ILE A 198 13.23 -0.69 3.33
C ILE A 198 12.65 -0.75 4.73
N GLN A 199 13.50 -0.57 5.75
CA GLN A 199 13.14 -0.50 7.15
C GLN A 199 13.66 0.80 7.75
N LEU A 200 12.77 1.52 8.43
CA LEU A 200 13.06 2.75 9.16
C LEU A 200 12.75 2.53 10.64
N ASP A 201 13.76 2.65 11.48
CA ASP A 201 13.68 2.44 12.93
C ASP A 201 13.78 3.79 13.69
N GLY A 202 13.18 4.86 13.16
CA GLY A 202 13.24 6.20 13.76
C GLY A 202 14.63 6.82 13.65
N ASP A 203 15.34 6.90 14.76
CA ASP A 203 16.66 7.57 14.83
C ASP A 203 17.83 6.71 14.31
N ARG A 204 17.58 5.47 13.91
CA ARG A 204 18.62 4.58 13.38
C ARG A 204 18.80 4.78 11.88
N PRO A 205 19.95 4.40 11.32
CA PRO A 205 20.13 4.38 9.87
C PRO A 205 19.09 3.50 9.17
N THR A 206 18.57 3.98 8.04
CA THR A 206 17.67 3.20 7.19
C THR A 206 18.34 1.90 6.77
N ARG A 207 17.65 0.78 6.96
CA ARG A 207 18.11 -0.53 6.51
C ARG A 207 17.48 -0.86 5.17
N VAL A 208 18.28 -1.47 4.30
CA VAL A 208 17.84 -1.99 3.00
C VAL A 208 18.19 -3.47 2.92
N THR A 209 17.19 -4.29 2.65
CA THR A 209 17.35 -5.72 2.39
C THR A 209 17.01 -6.00 0.93
N PRO A 210 18.00 -6.15 0.03
CA PRO A 210 17.76 -6.57 -1.34
C PRO A 210 17.21 -8.00 -1.38
N VAL A 211 16.20 -8.24 -2.22
CA VAL A 211 15.57 -9.56 -2.39
C VAL A 211 15.39 -9.90 -3.86
N ASN A 212 15.50 -11.19 -4.17
CA ASN A 212 15.33 -11.74 -5.52
C ASN A 212 13.89 -12.24 -5.76
N THR A 213 12.94 -11.78 -4.98
CA THR A 213 11.52 -12.16 -5.12
C THR A 213 10.77 -11.28 -6.12
N TYR A 214 9.61 -11.75 -6.57
CA TYR A 214 8.70 -11.05 -7.51
C TYR A 214 9.33 -10.76 -8.88
N SER A 215 10.15 -11.70 -9.38
CA SER A 215 10.74 -11.61 -10.71
C SER A 215 9.67 -11.47 -11.80
N GLY A 216 9.84 -10.49 -12.68
CA GLY A 216 8.89 -10.18 -13.75
C GLY A 216 7.63 -9.42 -13.30
N ASN A 217 7.57 -8.97 -12.03
CA ASN A 217 6.45 -8.14 -11.51
C ASN A 217 6.86 -7.44 -10.21
N ASN A 218 5.92 -6.88 -9.45
CA ASN A 218 6.19 -6.02 -8.31
C ASN A 218 6.06 -6.69 -6.94
N GLY A 219 7.01 -6.33 -6.04
CA GLY A 219 6.80 -6.40 -4.61
C GLY A 219 5.98 -5.20 -4.13
N ARG A 220 5.06 -5.40 -3.17
CA ARG A 220 4.03 -4.41 -2.87
C ARG A 220 4.04 -3.93 -1.44
N ALA A 221 4.13 -4.85 -0.50
CA ALA A 221 4.15 -4.55 0.92
C ALA A 221 5.19 -5.42 1.64
N ALA A 222 5.62 -4.96 2.82
CA ALA A 222 6.46 -5.71 3.74
C ALA A 222 6.06 -5.39 5.18
N ILE A 223 6.04 -6.41 6.05
CA ILE A 223 5.86 -6.27 7.50
C ILE A 223 7.01 -6.96 8.21
N LEU A 224 7.75 -6.23 9.04
CA LEU A 224 8.76 -6.83 9.92
C LEU A 224 8.07 -7.51 11.11
N ASN A 225 8.35 -8.79 11.30
CA ASN A 225 8.11 -9.48 12.55
C ASN A 225 9.36 -9.40 13.42
N ASP A 226 9.38 -8.42 14.30
CA ASP A 226 10.43 -8.18 15.30
C ASP A 226 10.04 -8.63 16.71
N SER A 227 8.89 -9.33 16.83
CA SER A 227 8.47 -9.96 18.07
C SER A 227 9.19 -11.30 18.26
N TYR A 228 9.47 -11.65 19.50
CA TYR A 228 10.03 -12.95 19.87
C TYR A 228 11.35 -13.31 19.14
N GLU A 229 12.21 -12.31 18.89
CA GLU A 229 13.52 -12.47 18.24
C GLU A 229 13.48 -13.05 16.80
N GLN A 230 12.31 -13.04 16.14
CA GLN A 230 12.19 -13.64 14.79
C GLN A 230 12.99 -12.84 13.74
N ASN A 231 12.90 -11.50 13.76
CA ASN A 231 13.59 -10.59 12.84
C ASN A 231 13.51 -11.05 11.37
N ILE A 232 12.28 -11.32 10.91
CA ILE A 232 11.95 -11.71 9.54
C ILE A 232 10.90 -10.78 8.96
N TYR A 233 10.84 -10.67 7.63
CA TYR A 233 9.80 -9.91 6.95
C TYR A 233 8.81 -10.86 6.30
N TYR A 234 7.51 -10.57 6.42
CA TYR A 234 6.49 -11.05 5.49
C TYR A 234 6.38 -10.04 4.39
N THR A 235 6.28 -10.50 3.14
CA THR A 235 6.09 -9.64 1.97
C THR A 235 5.04 -10.22 1.06
N VAL A 236 4.36 -9.37 0.31
CA VAL A 236 3.40 -9.76 -0.71
C VAL A 236 3.71 -9.10 -2.04
N GLY A 237 3.37 -9.81 -3.11
CA GLY A 237 3.60 -9.33 -4.46
C GLY A 237 3.19 -10.35 -5.50
N ASN A 238 3.58 -10.11 -6.73
CA ASN A 238 3.34 -10.99 -7.87
C ASN A 238 4.63 -11.22 -8.63
N ALA A 239 4.73 -12.36 -9.32
CA ALA A 239 5.83 -12.67 -10.22
C ALA A 239 5.31 -13.00 -11.63
N GLY A 240 6.23 -13.08 -12.58
CA GLY A 240 5.95 -13.50 -13.96
C GLY A 240 5.38 -12.38 -14.83
N ASN A 241 6.07 -12.10 -15.93
CA ASN A 241 5.66 -11.23 -17.03
C ASN A 241 5.85 -11.92 -18.41
N GLY A 242 6.24 -13.19 -18.37
CA GLY A 242 6.44 -13.99 -19.57
C GLY A 242 5.12 -14.42 -20.23
N SER A 243 5.20 -14.78 -21.49
CA SER A 243 4.08 -15.25 -22.31
C SER A 243 3.81 -16.75 -22.20
N ALA A 244 4.79 -17.53 -21.73
CA ALA A 244 4.70 -18.98 -21.56
C ALA A 244 4.23 -19.38 -20.16
N THR A 245 4.07 -20.68 -19.91
CA THR A 245 3.92 -21.20 -18.53
C THR A 245 5.15 -20.84 -17.71
N PRO A 246 5.00 -20.13 -16.59
CA PRO A 246 6.13 -19.69 -15.81
C PRO A 246 6.98 -20.87 -15.33
N PRO A 247 8.32 -20.78 -15.34
CA PRO A 247 9.19 -21.76 -14.71
C PRO A 247 8.89 -21.91 -13.21
N VAL A 248 9.17 -23.08 -12.64
CA VAL A 248 8.96 -23.35 -11.19
C VAL A 248 9.63 -22.29 -10.31
N LEU A 249 10.82 -21.82 -10.70
CA LEU A 249 11.54 -20.78 -9.97
C LEU A 249 10.76 -19.44 -9.92
N ILE A 250 9.94 -19.15 -10.93
CA ILE A 250 9.09 -17.94 -10.95
C ILE A 250 7.82 -18.17 -10.12
N VAL A 251 7.24 -19.37 -10.20
CA VAL A 251 6.08 -19.75 -9.39
C VAL A 251 6.39 -19.70 -7.90
N ASN A 252 7.59 -20.13 -7.51
CA ASN A 252 8.05 -20.07 -6.12
C ASN A 252 8.43 -18.65 -5.67
N ASN A 253 8.35 -17.68 -6.56
CA ASN A 253 8.80 -16.31 -6.35
C ASN A 253 7.63 -15.31 -6.23
N THR A 254 6.39 -15.80 -6.20
CA THR A 254 5.14 -15.02 -6.14
C THR A 254 4.43 -15.16 -4.81
N GLY A 255 3.37 -14.40 -4.58
CA GLY A 255 2.49 -14.53 -3.42
C GLY A 255 3.08 -13.99 -2.13
N VAL A 256 2.91 -14.72 -1.03
CA VAL A 256 3.49 -14.38 0.27
C VAL A 256 4.89 -15.00 0.37
N GLN A 257 5.85 -14.17 0.77
CA GLN A 257 7.25 -14.60 0.95
C GLN A 257 7.75 -14.23 2.35
N ILE A 258 8.61 -15.05 2.92
CA ILE A 258 9.40 -14.72 4.10
C ILE A 258 10.80 -14.30 3.63
N ALA A 259 11.18 -13.07 3.94
CA ALA A 259 12.53 -12.57 3.71
C ALA A 259 13.29 -12.43 5.02
N GLN A 260 14.62 -12.59 4.96
CA GLN A 260 15.52 -12.42 6.08
C GLN A 260 16.50 -11.27 5.81
N PRO A 261 16.89 -10.49 6.82
CA PRO A 261 17.91 -9.47 6.65
C PRO A 261 19.19 -10.03 6.00
N ASN A 262 19.69 -9.34 4.99
CA ASN A 262 20.92 -9.68 4.26
C ASN A 262 20.90 -11.03 3.50
N ILE A 263 19.74 -11.64 3.30
CA ILE A 263 19.58 -12.86 2.49
C ILE A 263 18.68 -12.51 1.29
N PRO A 264 19.23 -12.51 0.04
CA PRO A 264 18.46 -12.13 -1.14
C PRO A 264 17.34 -13.11 -1.51
N ASP A 265 17.55 -14.40 -1.28
CA ASP A 265 16.55 -15.41 -1.60
C ASP A 265 15.54 -15.55 -0.46
N THR A 266 14.27 -15.66 -0.83
CA THR A 266 13.14 -15.71 0.09
C THR A 266 12.56 -17.11 0.18
N THR A 267 11.77 -17.35 1.22
CA THR A 267 11.02 -18.59 1.40
C THR A 267 9.55 -18.33 1.08
N VAL A 268 9.00 -19.01 0.08
CA VAL A 268 7.59 -18.92 -0.27
C VAL A 268 6.72 -19.51 0.84
N VAL A 269 5.62 -18.83 1.15
CA VAL A 269 4.61 -19.30 2.09
C VAL A 269 3.48 -19.97 1.32
N GLY A 270 3.22 -21.22 1.62
CA GLY A 270 2.15 -22.01 1.02
C GLY A 270 2.63 -23.33 0.42
N VAL A 271 1.67 -24.21 0.14
CA VAL A 271 1.94 -25.50 -0.47
C VAL A 271 2.23 -25.31 -1.96
N GLN A 272 3.42 -25.74 -2.36
CA GLN A 272 3.84 -25.65 -3.75
C GLN A 272 3.04 -26.60 -4.63
N GLN A 273 2.60 -26.09 -5.78
CA GLN A 273 2.05 -26.90 -6.84
C GLN A 273 2.96 -26.87 -8.06
N GLY A 274 3.69 -27.91 -8.24
CA GLY A 274 4.69 -28.01 -9.32
C GLY A 274 4.14 -28.12 -10.74
N THR A 275 2.81 -28.27 -10.96
CA THR A 275 2.25 -28.53 -12.30
C THR A 275 0.86 -27.95 -12.47
N SER A 276 0.58 -27.43 -13.67
CA SER A 276 -0.78 -27.09 -14.09
C SER A 276 -1.64 -28.34 -14.08
N GLY A 277 -2.88 -28.25 -13.59
CA GLY A 277 -3.81 -29.37 -13.46
C GLY A 277 -3.74 -30.11 -12.14
N ALA A 278 -3.07 -29.54 -11.15
CA ALA A 278 -3.08 -30.05 -9.79
C ALA A 278 -4.50 -30.13 -9.22
N ALA A 279 -4.65 -31.00 -8.22
CA ALA A 279 -5.93 -31.28 -7.57
C ALA A 279 -6.62 -30.02 -7.10
N LYS A 280 -7.95 -30.03 -7.09
CA LYS A 280 -8.77 -28.95 -6.52
C LYS A 280 -8.21 -28.53 -5.15
N GLY A 281 -8.07 -27.24 -4.96
CA GLY A 281 -7.63 -26.69 -3.71
C GLY A 281 -6.24 -26.19 -3.63
N PHE A 282 -5.58 -26.23 -4.73
CA PHE A 282 -4.27 -25.69 -4.82
C PHE A 282 -4.26 -24.63 -5.90
N GLN A 283 -3.84 -23.45 -5.55
CA GLN A 283 -3.39 -22.47 -6.51
C GLN A 283 -1.93 -22.74 -6.85
N TYR A 284 -1.49 -22.18 -7.95
CA TYR A 284 -0.12 -22.33 -8.37
C TYR A 284 0.78 -21.58 -7.37
N GLY A 285 1.55 -22.32 -6.59
CA GLY A 285 2.42 -21.80 -5.56
C GLY A 285 1.96 -22.02 -4.11
N TYR A 286 0.66 -22.19 -3.82
CA TYR A 286 0.17 -22.45 -2.47
C TYR A 286 -1.23 -23.09 -2.46
N SER A 287 -1.61 -23.64 -1.31
CA SER A 287 -2.94 -24.18 -1.06
C SER A 287 -3.92 -23.05 -0.72
N VAL A 288 -5.09 -23.06 -1.32
CA VAL A 288 -6.20 -22.16 -0.96
C VAL A 288 -7.41 -23.00 -0.59
N THR A 289 -7.89 -22.84 0.63
CA THR A 289 -9.13 -23.46 1.09
C THR A 289 -10.14 -22.39 1.44
N GLN A 290 -11.38 -22.60 1.03
CA GLN A 290 -12.49 -21.83 1.56
C GLN A 290 -12.86 -22.40 2.92
N TYR A 291 -13.20 -21.53 3.88
CA TYR A 291 -13.64 -21.95 5.20
C TYR A 291 -14.84 -22.90 5.09
N GLY A 292 -14.72 -24.10 5.63
CA GLY A 292 -15.76 -25.13 5.61
C GLY A 292 -16.13 -25.70 4.23
N SER A 293 -15.35 -25.41 3.18
CA SER A 293 -15.59 -25.83 1.79
C SER A 293 -14.36 -26.52 1.19
N PRO A 294 -14.56 -27.34 0.15
CA PRO A 294 -13.45 -27.91 -0.60
C PRO A 294 -12.58 -26.82 -1.21
N ALA A 295 -11.34 -27.14 -1.31
CA ALA A 295 -10.33 -26.35 -1.95
C ALA A 295 -10.59 -26.13 -3.46
N TYR A 296 -10.11 -25.01 -4.02
CA TYR A 296 -10.26 -24.65 -5.43
C TYR A 296 -9.09 -25.14 -6.29
N ALA A 297 -9.37 -25.44 -7.55
CA ALA A 297 -8.32 -25.65 -8.52
C ALA A 297 -7.65 -24.33 -8.90
N ALA A 298 -6.37 -24.36 -9.23
CA ALA A 298 -5.69 -23.22 -9.82
C ALA A 298 -6.39 -22.77 -11.10
N ASP A 299 -6.66 -21.47 -11.20
CA ASP A 299 -7.26 -20.84 -12.38
C ASP A 299 -6.16 -20.52 -13.41
N LYS A 300 -5.10 -19.86 -13.00
CA LYS A 300 -3.93 -19.59 -13.83
C LYS A 300 -2.63 -19.67 -13.04
N SER A 301 -1.71 -20.43 -13.62
CA SER A 301 -0.36 -20.61 -13.05
C SER A 301 0.35 -19.30 -12.74
N GLY A 302 0.77 -19.13 -11.49
CA GLY A 302 1.56 -17.99 -11.02
C GLY A 302 0.84 -16.65 -11.03
N LYS A 303 -0.50 -16.62 -11.13
CA LYS A 303 -1.29 -15.37 -11.14
C LYS A 303 -2.39 -15.34 -10.10
N ASP A 304 -2.83 -16.47 -9.57
CA ASP A 304 -3.92 -16.54 -8.60
C ASP A 304 -3.58 -15.89 -7.26
N ASP A 305 -2.31 -15.73 -6.97
CA ASP A 305 -1.71 -15.17 -5.76
C ASP A 305 -1.19 -13.72 -5.93
N ASN A 306 -1.79 -13.01 -6.86
CA ASN A 306 -1.50 -11.60 -7.15
C ASN A 306 -1.95 -10.68 -5.99
N PHE A 307 -1.39 -10.90 -4.78
CA PHE A 307 -1.79 -10.17 -3.59
C PHE A 307 -1.44 -8.68 -3.64
N ARG A 308 -2.29 -7.85 -2.99
CA ARG A 308 -2.22 -6.39 -2.99
C ARG A 308 -1.76 -5.82 -1.66
N GLY A 309 -2.44 -6.13 -0.59
CA GLY A 309 -2.17 -5.65 0.75
C GLY A 309 -1.96 -6.78 1.74
N GLU A 310 -1.33 -6.46 2.86
CA GLU A 310 -1.14 -7.36 3.98
C GLU A 310 -1.27 -6.63 5.31
N THR A 311 -1.68 -7.34 6.35
CA THR A 311 -1.69 -6.86 7.73
C THR A 311 -1.48 -8.03 8.69
N ILE A 312 -0.93 -7.74 9.87
CA ILE A 312 -0.87 -8.69 10.99
C ILE A 312 -1.80 -8.19 12.09
N PHE A 313 -2.74 -9.04 12.47
CA PHE A 313 -3.64 -8.76 13.58
C PHE A 313 -3.74 -9.99 14.48
N HIS A 314 -3.57 -9.82 15.80
CA HIS A 314 -3.55 -10.90 16.78
C HIS A 314 -2.68 -12.11 16.35
N LYS A 315 -1.44 -11.86 15.94
CA LYS A 315 -0.48 -12.90 15.46
C LYS A 315 -1.01 -13.73 14.28
N THR A 316 -1.87 -13.16 13.45
CA THR A 316 -2.36 -13.78 12.22
C THR A 316 -2.06 -12.85 11.06
N LEU A 317 -1.48 -13.39 9.99
CA LEU A 317 -1.24 -12.66 8.76
C LEU A 317 -2.48 -12.74 7.87
N TYR A 318 -2.93 -11.61 7.34
CA TYR A 318 -4.01 -11.50 6.38
C TYR A 318 -3.51 -10.82 5.12
N VAL A 319 -4.01 -11.24 3.97
CA VAL A 319 -3.67 -10.67 2.66
C VAL A 319 -4.91 -10.47 1.81
N THR A 320 -4.84 -9.51 0.89
CA THR A 320 -5.92 -9.20 -0.04
C THR A 320 -5.52 -9.50 -1.47
N LYS A 321 -6.47 -9.94 -2.28
CA LYS A 321 -6.37 -9.95 -3.73
C LYS A 321 -7.59 -9.24 -4.29
N GLY A 322 -7.40 -8.24 -5.13
CA GLY A 322 -8.48 -7.37 -5.62
C GLY A 322 -8.32 -6.93 -7.06
N SER A 323 -7.39 -7.51 -7.81
CA SER A 323 -7.31 -7.23 -9.24
C SER A 323 -6.55 -8.30 -10.00
N GLY A 324 -6.70 -8.25 -11.31
CA GLY A 324 -6.28 -9.31 -12.23
C GLY A 324 -7.42 -10.30 -12.46
N SER A 325 -7.54 -10.81 -13.66
CA SER A 325 -8.63 -11.70 -14.11
C SER A 325 -8.47 -13.16 -13.68
N ASN A 326 -7.67 -13.46 -12.66
CA ASN A 326 -7.36 -14.83 -12.22
C ASN A 326 -7.43 -14.97 -10.71
N GLY A 327 -7.72 -16.16 -10.22
CA GLY A 327 -7.88 -16.45 -8.80
C GLY A 327 -9.18 -15.88 -8.24
N ILE A 328 -9.20 -15.56 -6.95
CA ILE A 328 -10.39 -15.10 -6.23
C ILE A 328 -10.09 -13.74 -5.62
N ASP A 329 -10.85 -12.71 -6.01
CA ASP A 329 -10.73 -11.37 -5.44
C ASP A 329 -11.45 -11.32 -4.09
N THR A 330 -10.66 -11.37 -3.00
CA THR A 330 -11.15 -11.58 -1.63
C THR A 330 -10.08 -11.29 -0.58
N VAL A 331 -10.40 -11.58 0.68
CA VAL A 331 -9.48 -11.50 1.81
C VAL A 331 -9.12 -12.91 2.30
N PHE A 332 -7.82 -13.17 2.43
CA PHE A 332 -7.29 -14.45 2.90
C PHE A 332 -6.66 -14.31 4.29
N GLN A 333 -6.86 -15.33 5.10
CA GLN A 333 -6.06 -15.63 6.28
C GLN A 333 -4.91 -16.57 5.88
N VAL A 334 -3.70 -16.26 6.34
CA VAL A 334 -2.50 -17.06 6.07
C VAL A 334 -2.13 -17.85 7.32
N GLY A 335 -2.25 -19.17 7.25
CA GLY A 335 -2.03 -20.07 8.39
C GLY A 335 -3.18 -20.09 9.38
N ALA A 336 -2.96 -20.75 10.52
CA ALA A 336 -3.94 -20.83 11.61
C ALA A 336 -4.02 -19.50 12.37
N ALA A 337 -5.21 -19.14 12.84
CA ALA A 337 -5.41 -17.96 13.68
C ALA A 337 -4.48 -18.01 14.92
N GLY A 338 -3.89 -16.86 15.25
CA GLY A 338 -2.95 -16.71 16.37
C GLY A 338 -1.55 -17.23 16.10
N THR A 339 -1.24 -17.65 14.86
CA THR A 339 0.09 -18.13 14.48
C THR A 339 0.59 -17.42 13.22
N LEU A 340 1.87 -17.10 13.20
CA LEU A 340 2.54 -16.54 12.02
C LEU A 340 3.39 -17.65 11.37
N PRO A 341 3.43 -17.75 10.03
CA PRO A 341 4.33 -18.65 9.35
C PRO A 341 5.79 -18.40 9.74
N THR A 342 6.55 -19.45 9.90
CA THR A 342 8.01 -19.40 10.13
C THR A 342 8.74 -20.00 8.93
N LEU A 343 10.06 -19.86 8.86
CA LEU A 343 10.87 -20.49 7.82
C LEU A 343 10.66 -22.02 7.76
N THR A 344 10.37 -22.66 8.90
CA THR A 344 10.16 -24.12 8.98
C THR A 344 8.73 -24.54 8.67
N THR A 345 7.74 -23.67 8.86
CA THR A 345 6.32 -23.98 8.61
C THR A 345 5.80 -23.40 7.30
N ALA A 346 6.56 -22.52 6.65
CA ALA A 346 6.13 -21.77 5.47
C ALA A 346 5.54 -22.67 4.38
N SER A 347 6.25 -23.71 3.96
CA SER A 347 5.83 -24.60 2.86
C SER A 347 4.55 -25.40 3.15
N ALA A 348 4.20 -25.60 4.42
CA ALA A 348 3.00 -26.33 4.83
C ALA A 348 1.83 -25.38 5.18
N THR A 349 2.06 -24.08 5.18
CA THR A 349 1.05 -23.09 5.52
C THR A 349 -0.06 -23.07 4.48
N GLN A 350 -1.31 -23.03 4.94
CA GLN A 350 -2.49 -22.97 4.07
C GLN A 350 -3.12 -21.57 4.12
N PHE A 351 -3.73 -21.19 3.01
CA PHE A 351 -4.52 -19.98 2.90
C PHE A 351 -5.99 -20.34 2.99
N ALA A 352 -6.75 -19.58 3.76
CA ALA A 352 -8.18 -19.74 3.86
C ALA A 352 -8.87 -18.40 3.57
N ILE A 353 -9.91 -18.41 2.74
CA ILE A 353 -10.76 -17.23 2.56
C ILE A 353 -11.49 -16.97 3.87
N LEU A 354 -11.55 -15.71 4.30
CA LEU A 354 -12.32 -15.34 5.49
C LEU A 354 -13.80 -15.72 5.28
N PRO A 355 -14.42 -16.42 6.25
CA PRO A 355 -15.81 -16.86 6.14
C PRO A 355 -16.74 -15.68 5.85
N GLY A 356 -17.57 -15.78 4.81
CA GLY A 356 -18.48 -14.72 4.38
C GLY A 356 -17.94 -13.76 3.33
N PHE A 357 -16.63 -13.77 3.08
CA PHE A 357 -16.06 -13.06 1.94
C PHE A 357 -16.32 -13.80 0.62
N PRO A 358 -16.29 -13.08 -0.54
CA PRO A 358 -16.54 -13.70 -1.85
C PRO A 358 -15.59 -14.83 -2.18
N ILE A 359 -16.11 -15.82 -2.90
CA ILE A 359 -15.45 -17.06 -3.28
C ILE A 359 -15.48 -17.31 -4.78
N GLY A 360 -16.04 -16.38 -5.55
CA GLY A 360 -16.13 -16.47 -7.01
C GLY A 360 -14.77 -16.23 -7.69
N LEU A 361 -14.51 -16.94 -8.78
CA LEU A 361 -13.31 -16.70 -9.58
C LEU A 361 -13.39 -15.34 -10.28
N ALA A 362 -12.28 -14.58 -10.26
CA ALA A 362 -12.18 -13.28 -10.91
C ALA A 362 -12.46 -13.33 -12.43
N THR A 363 -12.17 -14.45 -13.09
CA THR A 363 -12.50 -14.67 -14.52
C THR A 363 -14.00 -14.62 -14.81
N ASN A 364 -14.83 -14.84 -13.80
CA ASN A 364 -16.30 -14.85 -13.94
C ASN A 364 -16.93 -13.52 -13.52
N ILE A 365 -16.13 -12.56 -13.07
CA ILE A 365 -16.61 -11.25 -12.64
C ILE A 365 -16.97 -10.42 -13.87
N VAL A 366 -18.20 -9.92 -13.90
CA VAL A 366 -18.67 -8.95 -14.89
C VAL A 366 -18.65 -7.58 -14.24
N THR A 367 -17.62 -6.79 -14.55
CA THR A 367 -17.40 -5.45 -13.95
C THR A 367 -18.29 -4.38 -14.59
N ASP A 368 -18.87 -4.60 -15.75
CA ASP A 368 -19.75 -3.67 -16.43
C ASP A 368 -21.21 -3.84 -15.95
N PRO A 369 -21.79 -2.87 -15.21
CA PRO A 369 -23.14 -2.96 -14.68
C PRO A 369 -24.22 -2.99 -15.76
N THR A 370 -23.87 -2.68 -17.00
CA THR A 370 -24.80 -2.76 -18.15
C THR A 370 -24.85 -4.15 -18.77
N LYS A 371 -23.98 -5.07 -18.36
CA LYS A 371 -23.88 -6.42 -18.90
C LYS A 371 -24.64 -7.43 -18.05
N PRO A 372 -25.23 -8.45 -18.70
CA PRO A 372 -25.81 -9.59 -17.98
C PRO A 372 -24.72 -10.28 -17.12
N GLY A 373 -25.03 -10.60 -15.87
CA GLY A 373 -24.11 -11.25 -14.94
C GLY A 373 -23.32 -10.30 -14.06
N PHE A 374 -23.51 -8.97 -14.20
CA PHE A 374 -22.98 -8.03 -13.21
C PHE A 374 -23.52 -8.40 -11.82
N ALA A 375 -22.62 -8.59 -10.88
CA ALA A 375 -22.96 -8.86 -9.50
C ALA A 375 -22.41 -7.73 -8.61
N ALA A 376 -23.31 -7.11 -7.84
CA ALA A 376 -22.94 -6.09 -6.85
C ALA A 376 -22.02 -6.63 -5.72
N THR A 377 -21.70 -7.92 -5.77
CA THR A 377 -20.79 -8.61 -4.81
C THR A 377 -19.36 -8.65 -5.28
N ASP A 378 -19.06 -8.12 -6.47
CA ASP A 378 -17.69 -8.07 -6.97
C ASP A 378 -16.87 -7.12 -6.12
N LEU A 379 -15.79 -7.63 -5.55
CA LEU A 379 -14.88 -6.90 -4.68
C LEU A 379 -13.53 -6.71 -5.35
N HIS A 380 -12.95 -5.53 -5.11
CA HIS A 380 -11.57 -5.22 -5.48
C HIS A 380 -10.75 -4.84 -4.24
N PRO A 381 -10.61 -5.75 -3.24
CA PRO A 381 -9.97 -5.44 -1.97
C PRO A 381 -8.49 -5.17 -2.15
N PHE A 382 -8.04 -4.06 -1.57
CA PHE A 382 -6.65 -3.61 -1.66
C PHE A 382 -6.02 -3.54 -0.26
N GLY A 383 -6.28 -2.52 0.52
CA GLY A 383 -5.81 -2.39 1.89
C GLY A 383 -6.79 -3.00 2.90
N ILE A 384 -6.27 -3.40 4.05
CA ILE A 384 -7.03 -4.05 5.11
C ILE A 384 -6.55 -3.57 6.48
N TRP A 385 -7.50 -3.28 7.39
CA TRP A 385 -7.19 -2.87 8.76
C TRP A 385 -8.27 -3.34 9.73
N PHE A 386 -7.87 -3.94 10.86
CA PHE A 386 -8.76 -4.40 11.92
C PHE A 386 -8.90 -3.34 13.00
N ALA A 387 -10.12 -2.91 13.28
CA ALA A 387 -10.41 -2.07 14.45
C ALA A 387 -10.42 -2.89 15.75
N ASN A 388 -10.91 -4.13 15.68
CA ASN A 388 -10.90 -5.12 16.74
C ASN A 388 -11.13 -6.52 16.15
N ALA A 389 -11.27 -7.54 17.00
CA ALA A 389 -11.47 -8.94 16.58
C ALA A 389 -12.79 -9.19 15.81
N THR A 390 -13.74 -8.26 15.85
CA THR A 390 -15.06 -8.40 15.23
C THR A 390 -15.39 -7.30 14.22
N THR A 391 -14.47 -6.36 13.98
CA THR A 391 -14.66 -5.27 13.01
C THR A 391 -13.42 -5.08 12.16
N LEU A 392 -13.61 -5.19 10.86
CA LEU A 392 -12.60 -5.11 9.82
C LEU A 392 -13.00 -4.03 8.81
N TYR A 393 -12.04 -3.22 8.37
CA TYR A 393 -12.20 -2.29 7.26
C TYR A 393 -11.35 -2.74 6.07
N VAL A 394 -11.96 -2.68 4.89
CA VAL A 394 -11.30 -3.02 3.61
C VAL A 394 -11.41 -1.81 2.70
N ALA A 395 -10.28 -1.38 2.15
CA ALA A 395 -10.25 -0.43 1.04
C ALA A 395 -10.51 -1.19 -0.26
N ASP A 396 -11.54 -0.82 -0.99
CA ASP A 396 -11.86 -1.35 -2.31
C ASP A 396 -11.48 -0.33 -3.38
N GLU A 397 -10.62 -0.76 -4.31
CA GLU A 397 -10.03 0.16 -5.29
C GLU A 397 -10.96 0.52 -6.46
N GLY A 398 -12.13 -0.12 -6.57
CA GLY A 398 -12.98 -0.03 -7.75
C GLY A 398 -12.46 -0.88 -8.90
N ASP A 399 -13.20 -0.87 -9.99
CA ASP A 399 -12.92 -1.70 -11.17
C ASP A 399 -12.06 -1.02 -12.24
N GLY A 400 -11.73 0.24 -12.07
CA GLY A 400 -10.93 1.03 -13.01
C GLY A 400 -11.71 1.50 -14.25
N VAL A 401 -13.03 1.43 -14.24
CA VAL A 401 -13.89 1.75 -15.39
C VAL A 401 -14.66 3.05 -15.15
N VAL A 402 -14.49 4.03 -16.04
CA VAL A 402 -15.11 5.36 -15.92
C VAL A 402 -16.63 5.30 -15.76
N THR A 403 -17.30 4.41 -16.47
CA THR A 403 -18.77 4.30 -16.46
C THR A 403 -19.33 3.71 -15.17
N THR A 404 -18.52 2.97 -14.41
CA THR A 404 -18.90 2.30 -13.16
C THR A 404 -18.43 3.04 -11.91
N ALA A 405 -17.44 3.90 -12.05
CA ALA A 405 -16.85 4.65 -10.95
C ALA A 405 -17.77 5.66 -10.25
N ASN A 406 -18.97 5.89 -10.75
CA ASN A 406 -19.90 6.92 -10.26
C ASN A 406 -20.93 6.39 -9.25
N ALA A 407 -20.56 5.54 -8.32
CA ALA A 407 -21.47 4.91 -7.35
C ALA A 407 -22.40 3.82 -7.92
N LEU A 408 -22.22 3.42 -9.18
CA LEU A 408 -22.84 2.18 -9.70
C LEU A 408 -22.10 0.95 -9.17
N ASN A 409 -20.82 1.09 -8.76
CA ASN A 409 -20.10 0.07 -8.03
C ASN A 409 -20.34 0.25 -6.52
N PRO A 410 -21.26 -0.51 -5.90
CA PRO A 410 -21.65 -0.33 -4.50
C PRO A 410 -20.54 -0.73 -3.52
N ASN A 411 -19.50 -1.42 -3.98
CA ASN A 411 -18.42 -1.92 -3.16
C ASN A 411 -17.19 -1.02 -3.15
N ALA A 412 -17.00 -0.19 -4.18
CA ALA A 412 -15.86 0.72 -4.28
C ALA A 412 -15.84 1.74 -3.12
N GLY A 413 -14.70 1.90 -2.46
CA GLY A 413 -14.53 2.81 -1.33
C GLY A 413 -14.12 2.11 -0.04
N LEU A 414 -14.65 2.54 1.11
CA LEU A 414 -14.31 1.97 2.41
C LEU A 414 -15.42 1.03 2.88
N GLN A 415 -15.15 -0.25 2.88
CA GLN A 415 -16.07 -1.27 3.35
C GLN A 415 -15.85 -1.54 4.84
N LYS A 416 -16.93 -1.63 5.60
CA LYS A 416 -16.94 -2.11 6.97
C LYS A 416 -17.54 -3.50 7.05
N TRP A 417 -16.78 -4.43 7.60
CA TRP A 417 -17.17 -5.81 7.80
C TRP A 417 -17.27 -6.12 9.30
N THR A 418 -18.31 -6.87 9.69
CA THR A 418 -18.53 -7.28 11.08
C THR A 418 -18.60 -8.79 11.19
N LEU A 419 -17.96 -9.34 12.22
CA LEU A 419 -17.97 -10.79 12.50
C LEU A 419 -19.13 -11.14 13.42
N SER A 420 -19.99 -12.07 12.98
CA SER A 420 -21.09 -12.62 13.75
C SER A 420 -21.22 -14.11 13.51
N ALA A 421 -21.34 -14.89 14.58
CA ALA A 421 -21.44 -16.35 14.52
C ALA A 421 -20.34 -17.04 13.67
N GLY A 422 -19.12 -16.48 13.68
CA GLY A 422 -17.96 -17.01 12.92
C GLY A 422 -17.94 -16.63 11.43
N THR A 423 -18.86 -15.77 10.97
CA THR A 423 -18.98 -15.34 9.58
C THR A 423 -18.86 -13.81 9.50
N TRP A 424 -18.08 -13.30 8.56
CA TRP A 424 -17.97 -11.89 8.26
C TRP A 424 -19.13 -11.45 7.36
N HIS A 425 -19.70 -10.31 7.66
CA HIS A 425 -20.80 -9.70 6.92
C HIS A 425 -20.42 -8.27 6.56
N LEU A 426 -20.60 -7.90 5.29
CA LEU A 426 -20.49 -6.50 4.86
C LEU A 426 -21.62 -5.71 5.53
N ALA A 427 -21.27 -4.84 6.48
CA ALA A 427 -22.25 -3.98 7.16
C ALA A 427 -22.68 -2.83 6.23
N TYR A 428 -21.72 -2.16 5.61
CA TYR A 428 -21.93 -1.08 4.63
C TYR A 428 -20.63 -0.65 3.96
N THR A 429 -20.77 0.14 2.89
CA THR A 429 -19.66 0.80 2.19
C THR A 429 -19.80 2.32 2.32
N LEU A 430 -18.73 2.98 2.77
CA LEU A 430 -18.62 4.43 2.91
C LEU A 430 -18.04 5.02 1.62
N GLN A 431 -18.86 5.76 0.88
CA GLN A 431 -18.53 6.36 -0.42
C GLN A 431 -18.73 7.88 -0.43
N LYS A 432 -19.62 8.39 0.44
CA LYS A 432 -19.95 9.82 0.52
C LYS A 432 -18.68 10.64 0.78
N GLY A 433 -18.45 11.67 -0.04
CA GLY A 433 -17.27 12.54 0.03
C GLY A 433 -16.09 12.10 -0.86
N LEU A 434 -16.10 10.88 -1.42
CA LEU A 434 -15.06 10.46 -2.39
C LEU A 434 -15.21 11.15 -3.75
N GLY A 435 -16.45 11.47 -4.16
CA GLY A 435 -16.71 11.99 -5.50
C GLY A 435 -16.37 10.96 -6.58
N LEU A 436 -16.85 9.71 -6.41
CA LEU A 436 -16.59 8.62 -7.36
C LEU A 436 -17.00 9.03 -8.78
N GLY A 437 -16.11 8.82 -9.76
CA GLY A 437 -16.30 9.19 -11.16
C GLY A 437 -16.31 10.69 -11.45
N VAL A 438 -16.16 11.56 -10.43
CA VAL A 438 -16.16 13.00 -10.61
C VAL A 438 -14.73 13.52 -10.73
N GLN A 439 -14.41 14.14 -11.88
CA GLN A 439 -13.08 14.73 -12.10
C GLN A 439 -12.79 15.86 -11.11
N TYR A 440 -11.53 15.99 -10.72
CA TYR A 440 -11.04 17.08 -9.88
C TYR A 440 -9.79 17.73 -10.48
N GLY A 441 -9.70 19.04 -10.33
CA GLY A 441 -8.58 19.82 -10.85
C GLY A 441 -7.27 19.55 -10.11
N VAL A 442 -6.19 19.37 -10.88
CA VAL A 442 -4.81 19.31 -10.39
C VAL A 442 -4.05 20.47 -11.02
N HIS A 443 -3.46 21.34 -10.18
CA HIS A 443 -2.71 22.49 -10.69
C HIS A 443 -1.56 22.05 -11.59
N GLY A 444 -1.46 22.62 -12.79
CA GLY A 444 -0.45 22.25 -13.80
C GLY A 444 -0.85 21.13 -14.74
N LEU A 445 -1.94 20.39 -14.47
CA LEU A 445 -2.47 19.39 -15.37
C LEU A 445 -3.54 20.02 -16.29
N ALA A 446 -3.56 19.61 -17.56
CA ALA A 446 -4.62 20.01 -18.49
C ALA A 446 -5.97 19.48 -17.99
N SER A 447 -7.04 20.26 -18.09
CA SER A 447 -8.36 19.88 -17.58
C SER A 447 -8.93 18.60 -18.21
N SER A 448 -8.55 18.29 -19.45
CA SER A 448 -8.91 17.05 -20.14
C SER A 448 -8.24 15.81 -19.53
N LEU A 449 -7.18 15.98 -18.73
CA LEU A 449 -6.43 14.94 -18.05
C LEU A 449 -6.70 14.90 -16.55
N ASN A 450 -7.66 15.69 -16.07
CA ASN A 450 -8.04 15.66 -14.65
C ASN A 450 -8.49 14.26 -14.23
N PRO A 451 -7.91 13.71 -13.15
CA PRO A 451 -8.30 12.41 -12.65
C PRO A 451 -9.67 12.42 -11.96
N ALA A 452 -10.29 11.27 -11.86
CA ALA A 452 -11.46 11.04 -11.02
C ALA A 452 -11.17 9.92 -10.01
N THR A 453 -11.79 9.98 -8.84
CA THR A 453 -11.68 8.89 -7.84
C THR A 453 -12.49 7.68 -8.29
N ASP A 454 -11.90 6.48 -8.15
CA ASP A 454 -12.55 5.20 -8.41
C ASP A 454 -12.93 4.46 -7.13
N GLY A 455 -12.07 4.49 -6.13
CA GLY A 455 -12.23 3.84 -4.83
C GLY A 455 -11.08 4.18 -3.90
N LEU A 456 -10.68 3.22 -3.06
CA LEU A 456 -9.61 3.36 -2.09
C LEU A 456 -8.59 2.22 -2.21
N ARG A 457 -7.31 2.50 -1.95
CA ARG A 457 -6.23 1.50 -1.97
C ARG A 457 -5.69 1.20 -0.58
N ASN A 458 -4.68 1.91 -0.12
CA ASN A 458 -4.08 1.68 1.19
C ASN A 458 -4.82 2.45 2.28
N LEU A 459 -4.92 1.86 3.46
CA LEU A 459 -5.54 2.48 4.63
C LEU A 459 -4.82 2.16 5.92
N THR A 460 -5.04 3.00 6.91
CA THR A 460 -4.68 2.79 8.31
C THR A 460 -5.75 3.42 9.19
N GLY A 461 -5.78 3.08 10.47
CA GLY A 461 -6.79 3.64 11.37
C GLY A 461 -6.39 3.63 12.83
N LYS A 462 -7.25 4.22 13.65
CA LYS A 462 -7.19 4.16 15.11
C LYS A 462 -8.59 4.07 15.70
N VAL A 463 -8.72 3.31 16.78
CA VAL A 463 -9.92 3.32 17.61
C VAL A 463 -9.81 4.48 18.59
N ASN A 464 -10.83 5.32 18.63
CA ASN A 464 -10.88 6.48 19.51
C ASN A 464 -11.51 6.13 20.87
N PRO A 465 -11.16 6.84 21.96
CA PRO A 465 -11.73 6.57 23.29
C PRO A 465 -13.25 6.77 23.39
N ASP A 466 -13.85 7.51 22.46
CA ASP A 466 -15.29 7.79 22.40
C ASP A 466 -16.10 6.70 21.68
N GLY A 467 -15.46 5.60 21.28
CA GLY A 467 -16.12 4.50 20.57
C GLY A 467 -16.28 4.73 19.07
N THR A 468 -15.59 5.72 18.52
CA THR A 468 -15.48 5.90 17.07
C THR A 468 -14.16 5.33 16.54
N VAL A 469 -14.06 5.25 15.24
CA VAL A 469 -12.82 4.87 14.52
C VAL A 469 -12.47 5.97 13.53
N THR A 470 -11.25 6.45 13.58
CA THR A 470 -10.72 7.33 12.53
C THR A 470 -9.90 6.51 11.55
N ILE A 471 -10.23 6.61 10.27
CA ILE A 471 -9.53 5.93 9.17
C ILE A 471 -8.94 6.96 8.22
N PHE A 472 -7.74 6.68 7.75
CA PHE A 472 -7.02 7.42 6.72
C PHE A 472 -6.77 6.48 5.55
N ALA A 473 -7.00 6.95 4.32
CA ALA A 473 -6.84 6.12 3.14
C ALA A 473 -6.32 6.92 1.94
N ILE A 474 -5.70 6.21 1.00
CA ILE A 474 -5.27 6.74 -0.29
C ILE A 474 -6.30 6.33 -1.35
N THR A 475 -6.75 7.29 -2.18
CA THR A 475 -7.71 6.98 -3.25
C THR A 475 -7.05 6.26 -4.42
N SER A 476 -7.82 5.42 -5.11
CA SER A 476 -7.57 5.01 -6.48
C SER A 476 -8.11 6.06 -7.46
N THR A 477 -7.66 5.99 -8.71
CA THR A 477 -8.07 6.91 -9.77
C THR A 477 -8.45 6.15 -11.04
N ILE A 478 -9.30 6.78 -11.82
CA ILE A 478 -9.56 6.42 -13.21
C ILE A 478 -8.59 7.22 -14.06
N SER A 479 -7.84 6.55 -14.93
CA SER A 479 -6.82 7.22 -15.73
C SER A 479 -7.41 8.11 -16.80
N ALA A 480 -6.90 9.34 -16.88
CA ALA A 480 -7.05 10.22 -18.03
C ALA A 480 -5.73 10.36 -18.81
N SER A 481 -4.59 9.95 -18.21
CA SER A 481 -3.25 10.00 -18.81
C SER A 481 -2.85 8.71 -19.54
N GLY A 482 -3.62 7.63 -19.41
CA GLY A 482 -3.34 6.29 -19.97
C GLY A 482 -2.94 5.24 -18.94
N ASP A 483 -2.55 5.63 -17.72
CA ASP A 483 -2.19 4.72 -16.62
C ASP A 483 -2.75 5.20 -15.28
N GLN A 484 -3.68 4.42 -14.70
CA GLN A 484 -4.33 4.69 -13.41
C GLN A 484 -3.35 4.87 -12.24
N GLY A 485 -2.17 4.26 -12.32
CA GLY A 485 -1.13 4.39 -11.33
C GLY A 485 -0.36 5.71 -11.44
N ALA A 486 -0.46 6.45 -12.53
CA ALA A 486 0.29 7.67 -12.79
C ALA A 486 -0.48 8.95 -12.46
N ASP A 487 -1.78 8.85 -12.19
CA ASP A 487 -2.62 10.02 -11.93
C ASP A 487 -2.43 10.56 -10.50
N PRO A 488 -2.37 11.88 -10.30
CA PRO A 488 -2.41 12.50 -8.98
C PRO A 488 -3.69 12.11 -8.23
N ASN A 489 -3.54 11.53 -7.05
CA ASN A 489 -4.61 11.00 -6.22
C ASN A 489 -4.73 11.77 -4.88
N ARG A 490 -5.55 11.27 -3.94
CA ARG A 490 -5.88 11.97 -2.71
C ARG A 490 -5.60 11.13 -1.46
N LEU A 491 -5.22 11.81 -0.39
CA LEU A 491 -5.30 11.32 0.98
C LEU A 491 -6.64 11.77 1.57
N VAL A 492 -7.40 10.84 2.12
CA VAL A 492 -8.72 11.10 2.70
C VAL A 492 -8.80 10.56 4.13
N THR A 493 -9.75 11.10 4.90
CA THR A 493 -10.05 10.64 6.27
C THR A 493 -11.55 10.57 6.51
N ILE A 494 -11.94 9.67 7.40
CA ILE A 494 -13.30 9.56 7.93
C ILE A 494 -13.27 9.16 9.39
N THR A 495 -14.27 9.60 10.15
CA THR A 495 -14.58 9.06 11.48
C THR A 495 -15.89 8.30 11.41
N ASP A 496 -15.84 7.00 11.68
CA ASP A 496 -16.96 6.05 11.64
C ASP A 496 -17.32 5.60 13.06
N ARG A 497 -18.60 5.36 13.32
CA ARG A 497 -19.08 4.81 14.58
C ARG A 497 -18.82 3.31 14.64
N LEU A 498 -17.89 2.88 15.51
CA LEU A 498 -17.47 1.47 15.58
C LEU A 498 -18.67 0.51 15.77
N ALA A 499 -19.65 0.87 16.58
CA ALA A 499 -20.83 0.05 16.87
C ALA A 499 -21.91 0.10 15.78
N ALA A 500 -21.79 0.95 14.75
CA ALA A 500 -22.82 1.04 13.71
C ALA A 500 -22.82 -0.22 12.83
N THR A 501 -24.00 -0.77 12.58
CA THR A 501 -24.28 -1.92 11.73
C THR A 501 -25.00 -1.56 10.43
N SER A 502 -25.34 -0.28 10.26
CA SER A 502 -25.93 0.31 9.05
C SER A 502 -25.28 1.64 8.77
N LEU A 503 -25.23 2.04 7.50
CA LEU A 503 -24.56 3.23 7.02
C LEU A 503 -25.08 4.51 7.72
N PRO A 504 -24.22 5.22 8.50
CA PRO A 504 -24.62 6.48 9.10
C PRO A 504 -24.77 7.59 8.05
N ALA A 505 -25.88 8.32 8.08
CA ALA A 505 -26.21 9.32 7.06
C ALA A 505 -25.31 10.58 7.10
N ASP A 506 -24.75 10.88 8.26
CA ASP A 506 -23.95 12.08 8.55
C ASP A 506 -22.44 11.88 8.33
N GLU A 507 -21.99 10.65 8.12
CA GLU A 507 -20.58 10.36 7.89
C GLU A 507 -20.18 10.57 6.43
N GLN A 508 -18.99 11.14 6.25
CA GLN A 508 -18.41 11.36 4.93
C GLN A 508 -16.89 11.41 4.99
N LEU A 509 -16.25 10.98 3.91
CA LEU A 509 -14.81 11.13 3.73
C LEU A 509 -14.49 12.60 3.44
N ASN A 510 -13.37 13.07 4.03
CA ASN A 510 -12.84 14.42 3.83
C ASN A 510 -11.46 14.30 3.20
N VAL A 511 -11.18 15.16 2.22
CA VAL A 511 -9.85 15.23 1.58
C VAL A 511 -8.90 15.98 2.51
N LEU A 512 -7.78 15.35 2.84
CA LEU A 512 -6.67 15.95 3.61
C LEU A 512 -5.61 16.56 2.68
N GLU A 513 -5.31 15.87 1.57
CA GLU A 513 -4.33 16.28 0.58
C GLU A 513 -4.73 15.78 -0.81
N THR A 514 -4.41 16.56 -1.83
CA THR A 514 -4.44 16.15 -3.23
C THR A 514 -3.00 16.20 -3.75
N ALA A 515 -2.54 15.11 -4.37
CA ALA A 515 -1.23 15.03 -4.98
C ALA A 515 -1.07 16.11 -6.07
N GLY A 516 0.12 16.69 -6.17
CA GLY A 516 0.43 17.71 -7.17
C GLY A 516 0.74 17.13 -8.55
N PHE A 517 1.03 18.02 -9.50
CA PHE A 517 1.48 17.67 -10.84
C PHE A 517 2.72 16.75 -10.78
N GLY A 518 2.66 15.62 -11.48
CA GLY A 518 3.74 14.64 -11.50
C GLY A 518 3.97 13.95 -10.15
N GLN A 519 2.97 13.91 -9.25
CA GLN A 519 3.06 13.26 -7.95
C GLN A 519 1.93 12.27 -7.75
N VAL A 520 2.25 11.17 -7.05
CA VAL A 520 1.29 10.15 -6.61
C VAL A 520 1.52 9.80 -5.15
N LEU A 521 0.43 9.59 -4.39
CA LEU A 521 0.45 9.04 -3.04
C LEU A 521 0.23 7.53 -3.10
N ARG A 522 0.84 6.76 -2.19
CA ARG A 522 0.79 5.29 -2.25
C ARG A 522 0.34 4.66 -0.93
N GLY A 523 1.22 4.58 0.03
CA GLY A 523 0.95 3.99 1.34
C GLY A 523 0.61 5.04 2.38
N VAL A 524 -0.08 4.62 3.43
CA VAL A 524 -0.40 5.43 4.59
C VAL A 524 -0.27 4.58 5.85
N ALA A 525 0.39 5.12 6.88
CA ALA A 525 0.53 4.47 8.18
C ALA A 525 0.40 5.51 9.30
N LEU A 526 -0.27 5.15 10.38
CA LEU A 526 -0.39 5.97 11.57
C LEU A 526 0.66 5.53 12.60
N ALA A 527 1.59 6.41 12.94
CA ALA A 527 2.54 6.17 14.00
C ALA A 527 1.80 6.21 15.35
N SER A 528 1.76 5.09 16.05
CA SER A 528 1.13 4.99 17.37
C SER A 528 2.12 4.39 18.37
N PHE A 529 2.15 4.92 19.58
CA PHE A 529 2.73 4.14 20.68
C PHE A 529 1.80 2.96 20.97
N ARG A 530 2.25 1.74 20.75
CA ARG A 530 1.60 0.61 21.40
C ARG A 530 2.05 0.64 22.86
N HIS A 531 1.13 1.04 23.76
CA HIS A 531 1.25 0.61 25.14
C HIS A 531 0.94 -0.89 25.14
N GLU A 532 1.94 -1.72 25.47
CA GLU A 532 1.74 -3.13 25.80
C GLU A 532 0.76 -3.28 26.97
#